data_1f6b0b23f77e314a79a08df34ff6b9ef
#
_entry.id   1f6b0b23f77e314a79a08df34ff6b9ef
#
_cell.length_a   1.000
_cell.length_b   1.000
_cell.length_c   1.000
_cell.angle_alpha   90.00
_cell.angle_beta   90.00
_cell.angle_gamma   90.00
#
_symmetry.space_group_name_H-M   'P 1'
#
loop_
_entity.id
_entity.type
_entity.pdbx_description
1 polymer ?
#
loop_
_entity_poly.entity_id
_entity_poly.type
_entity_poly.pdbx_seq_one_letter_code
_entity_poly.pdbx_strand_id
1 'polypeptide(L)'
;MINKILLICVLSLFFGSSLSAVQSIKVNYQSDYNISVVPKKMSVAKKKQRFRDLIVPAVEKVYADLDAEYKAAKKIVDSGKIDTKIQKLMKSYSAKTPQELLLRMKPHAKSVAIAQAAMESAWATSRFTKIATNLFGVWSLHEGEPRVAAGVKRGKKTIYVRKYSSVEASIRDYYRVLAVNKVFGKFRVEKMKSNDPYKLVKNLDKYSERGAAYGEELASMIRYNRFYEYD
;
A
#
# COMPACT_ATOMS: atom_id res chain seq x y z
N MET A 1 0.88 -25.45 7.03
CA MET A 1 1.39 -24.94 5.72
C MET A 1 1.33 -23.41 5.76
N ILE A 2 2.47 -22.77 5.85
CA ILE A 2 2.57 -21.29 6.00
C ILE A 2 2.46 -20.69 4.61
N ASN A 3 1.35 -20.01 4.30
CA ASN A 3 1.22 -19.21 3.08
C ASN A 3 2.13 -17.97 3.20
N LYS A 4 3.38 -18.13 2.76
CA LYS A 4 4.30 -17.00 2.61
C LYS A 4 3.91 -16.21 1.36
N ILE A 5 3.40 -15.01 1.55
CA ILE A 5 3.34 -14.02 0.47
C ILE A 5 4.76 -13.51 0.30
N LEU A 6 5.41 -13.94 -0.78
CA LEU A 6 6.77 -13.52 -1.10
C LEU A 6 6.69 -12.38 -2.12
N LEU A 7 7.04 -11.19 -1.69
CA LEU A 7 7.19 -10.02 -2.57
C LEU A 7 8.60 -10.06 -3.17
N ILE A 8 8.70 -10.01 -4.48
CA ILE A 8 10.00 -9.96 -5.17
C ILE A 8 10.40 -8.49 -5.30
N CYS A 9 11.38 -8.06 -4.50
CA CYS A 9 12.05 -6.78 -4.70
C CYS A 9 13.17 -6.94 -5.73
N VAL A 10 13.11 -6.20 -6.82
CA VAL A 10 14.24 -6.02 -7.72
C VAL A 10 15.03 -4.81 -7.24
N LEU A 11 16.22 -5.09 -6.71
CA LEU A 11 17.16 -4.08 -6.22
C LEU A 11 17.95 -3.49 -7.39
N SER A 12 18.02 -2.18 -7.48
CA SER A 12 19.13 -1.46 -8.10
C SER A 12 19.53 -0.32 -7.17
N LEU A 13 20.72 -0.48 -6.56
CA LEU A 13 21.38 0.47 -5.67
C LEU A 13 21.99 1.61 -6.49
N PHE A 14 21.67 2.85 -6.16
CA PHE A 14 22.55 4.00 -6.36
C PHE A 14 22.37 5.00 -5.23
N PHE A 15 23.39 5.15 -4.39
CA PHE A 15 23.54 6.21 -3.42
C PHE A 15 24.25 7.40 -4.07
N GLY A 16 23.66 8.57 -3.96
CA GLY A 16 24.28 9.84 -4.29
C GLY A 16 23.69 10.94 -3.43
N SER A 17 24.48 11.47 -2.52
CA SER A 17 24.13 12.51 -1.54
C SER A 17 24.14 13.89 -2.17
N SER A 18 23.10 14.68 -2.00
CA SER A 18 23.16 16.14 -1.95
C SER A 18 21.95 16.72 -1.21
N LEU A 19 22.25 17.47 -0.14
CA LEU A 19 21.28 18.28 0.60
C LEU A 19 20.85 19.45 -0.26
N SER A 20 19.56 19.64 -0.44
CA SER A 20 18.98 20.91 -0.90
C SER A 20 17.64 21.12 -0.21
N ALA A 21 17.47 22.28 0.39
CA ALA A 21 16.27 22.73 1.08
C ALA A 21 15.04 22.68 0.15
N VAL A 22 13.96 22.06 0.63
CA VAL A 22 12.70 21.99 -0.11
C VAL A 22 11.69 22.90 0.56
N GLN A 23 11.36 23.99 -0.13
CA GLN A 23 10.20 24.82 0.19
C GLN A 23 8.90 24.03 0.05
N SER A 24 7.98 24.21 0.99
CA SER A 24 6.64 23.63 0.95
C SER A 24 5.85 24.26 -0.21
N ILE A 25 5.72 23.54 -1.30
CA ILE A 25 4.83 23.89 -2.41
C ILE A 25 3.50 23.21 -2.16
N LYS A 26 2.43 23.98 -1.94
CA LYS A 26 1.06 23.48 -2.12
C LYS A 26 0.89 23.15 -3.60
N VAL A 27 0.99 21.88 -3.96
CA VAL A 27 0.89 21.43 -5.35
C VAL A 27 -0.59 21.28 -5.68
N ASN A 28 -1.03 22.00 -6.70
CA ASN A 28 -2.33 21.80 -7.30
C ASN A 28 -2.24 20.48 -8.11
N TYR A 29 -2.85 19.40 -7.60
CA TYR A 29 -2.77 18.06 -8.19
C TYR A 29 -3.66 17.91 -9.43
N GLN A 30 -3.33 18.60 -10.49
CA GLN A 30 -3.91 18.34 -11.80
C GLN A 30 -2.81 17.72 -12.66
N SER A 31 -2.67 16.40 -12.59
CA SER A 31 -1.62 15.73 -13.35
C SER A 31 -2.19 15.11 -14.62
N ASP A 32 -1.69 15.56 -15.77
CA ASP A 32 -1.89 14.91 -17.08
C ASP A 32 -1.07 13.62 -17.20
N TYR A 33 -0.50 13.13 -16.10
CA TYR A 33 0.34 11.95 -16.10
C TYR A 33 -0.47 10.66 -16.18
N ASN A 34 -0.23 9.87 -17.21
CA ASN A 34 -0.72 8.50 -17.29
C ASN A 34 0.26 7.56 -16.59
N ILE A 35 -0.23 6.70 -15.69
CA ILE A 35 0.62 5.77 -14.94
C ILE A 35 1.35 4.77 -15.84
N SER A 36 0.74 4.38 -16.96
CA SER A 36 1.33 3.45 -17.92
C SER A 36 2.42 4.08 -18.79
N VAL A 37 2.46 5.42 -18.86
CA VAL A 37 3.43 6.16 -19.66
C VAL A 37 4.56 6.68 -18.77
N VAL A 38 5.74 6.06 -18.88
CA VAL A 38 6.93 6.47 -18.13
C VAL A 38 7.93 7.07 -19.12
N PRO A 39 8.29 8.35 -18.99
CA PRO A 39 9.32 8.97 -19.83
C PRO A 39 10.65 8.21 -19.78
N LYS A 40 11.33 8.04 -20.92
CA LYS A 40 12.60 7.29 -20.99
C LYS A 40 13.70 7.91 -20.14
N LYS A 41 13.74 9.23 -20.03
CA LYS A 41 14.73 9.98 -19.23
C LYS A 41 14.01 10.91 -18.28
N MET A 42 14.26 10.75 -16.98
CA MET A 42 13.78 11.65 -15.93
C MET A 42 14.88 11.85 -14.90
N SER A 43 15.05 13.10 -14.43
CA SER A 43 15.82 13.34 -13.22
C SER A 43 15.13 12.71 -12.01
N VAL A 44 15.88 12.47 -10.94
CA VAL A 44 15.32 11.92 -9.69
C VAL A 44 14.20 12.83 -9.16
N ALA A 45 14.40 14.15 -9.20
CA ALA A 45 13.40 15.11 -8.77
C ALA A 45 12.10 14.98 -9.58
N LYS A 46 12.18 14.94 -10.91
CA LYS A 46 11.02 14.80 -11.80
C LYS A 46 10.30 13.46 -11.60
N LYS A 47 11.05 12.37 -11.35
CA LYS A 47 10.47 11.06 -11.05
C LYS A 47 9.68 11.08 -9.74
N LYS A 48 10.25 11.70 -8.69
CA LYS A 48 9.57 11.84 -7.39
C LYS A 48 8.35 12.75 -7.47
N GLN A 49 8.42 13.84 -8.24
CA GLN A 49 7.28 14.73 -8.45
C GLN A 49 6.15 14.00 -9.17
N ARG A 50 6.43 13.37 -10.34
CA ARG A 50 5.45 12.55 -11.06
C ARG A 50 4.80 11.49 -10.17
N PHE A 51 5.58 10.83 -9.32
CA PHE A 51 5.05 9.86 -8.36
C PHE A 51 4.06 10.51 -7.40
N ARG A 52 4.40 11.66 -6.80
CA ARG A 52 3.49 12.37 -5.89
C ARG A 52 2.19 12.77 -6.59
N ASP A 53 2.28 13.31 -7.79
CA ASP A 53 1.12 13.78 -8.56
C ASP A 53 0.16 12.62 -8.91
N LEU A 54 0.69 11.42 -9.16
CA LEU A 54 -0.10 10.23 -9.48
C LEU A 54 -0.64 9.50 -8.25
N ILE A 55 0.14 9.41 -7.19
CA ILE A 55 -0.13 8.45 -6.12
C ILE A 55 -0.74 9.12 -4.89
N VAL A 56 -0.30 10.33 -4.53
CA VAL A 56 -0.81 10.99 -3.32
C VAL A 56 -2.31 11.24 -3.39
N PRO A 57 -2.87 11.85 -4.46
CA PRO A 57 -4.32 12.08 -4.54
C PRO A 57 -5.12 10.77 -4.48
N ALA A 58 -4.61 9.70 -5.11
CA ALA A 58 -5.26 8.40 -5.08
C ALA A 58 -5.23 7.76 -3.68
N VAL A 59 -4.11 7.91 -2.93
CA VAL A 59 -4.03 7.46 -1.53
C VAL A 59 -4.99 8.27 -0.65
N GLU A 60 -5.03 9.59 -0.80
CA GLU A 60 -5.94 10.46 -0.03
C GLU A 60 -7.41 10.08 -0.27
N LYS A 61 -7.79 9.89 -1.53
CA LYS A 61 -9.15 9.46 -1.90
C LYS A 61 -9.49 8.10 -1.29
N VAL A 62 -8.65 7.09 -1.49
CA VAL A 62 -8.91 5.74 -0.97
C VAL A 62 -8.93 5.72 0.56
N TYR A 63 -8.04 6.47 1.20
CA TYR A 63 -8.02 6.60 2.66
C TYR A 63 -9.32 7.22 3.18
N ALA A 64 -9.79 8.31 2.56
CA ALA A 64 -11.04 8.97 2.95
C ALA A 64 -12.25 8.03 2.81
N ASP A 65 -12.33 7.28 1.70
CA ASP A 65 -13.37 6.28 1.49
C ASP A 65 -13.34 5.18 2.57
N LEU A 66 -12.15 4.62 2.86
CA LEU A 66 -11.98 3.55 3.86
C LEU A 66 -12.25 4.04 5.28
N ASP A 67 -11.87 5.27 5.61
CA ASP A 67 -12.13 5.86 6.93
C ASP A 67 -13.63 6.13 7.12
N ALA A 68 -14.32 6.60 6.09
CA ALA A 68 -15.78 6.75 6.12
C ALA A 68 -16.48 5.40 6.30
N GLU A 69 -16.06 4.36 5.55
CA GLU A 69 -16.58 2.99 5.70
C GLU A 69 -16.34 2.44 7.12
N TYR A 70 -15.14 2.66 7.68
CA TYR A 70 -14.79 2.26 9.04
C TYR A 70 -15.64 2.99 10.08
N LYS A 71 -15.78 4.32 10.00
CA LYS A 71 -16.58 5.13 10.92
C LYS A 71 -18.05 4.70 10.90
N ALA A 72 -18.60 4.45 9.72
CA ALA A 72 -19.98 3.96 9.59
C ALA A 72 -20.17 2.57 10.23
N ALA A 73 -19.25 1.63 10.00
CA ALA A 73 -19.29 0.32 10.61
C ALA A 73 -19.12 0.41 12.15
N LYS A 74 -18.20 1.27 12.62
CA LYS A 74 -17.95 1.50 14.04
C LYS A 74 -19.20 2.00 14.75
N LYS A 75 -19.93 2.97 14.18
CA LYS A 75 -21.18 3.49 14.75
C LYS A 75 -22.22 2.39 14.96
N ILE A 76 -22.35 1.45 14.02
CA ILE A 76 -23.29 0.32 14.15
C ILE A 76 -22.82 -0.64 15.25
N VAL A 77 -21.54 -1.03 15.23
CA VAL A 77 -20.96 -1.95 16.21
C VAL A 77 -21.04 -1.39 17.63
N ASP A 78 -20.71 -0.09 17.81
CA ASP A 78 -20.77 0.58 19.13
C ASP A 78 -22.22 0.65 19.68
N SER A 79 -23.24 0.64 18.82
CA SER A 79 -24.64 0.58 19.26
C SER A 79 -25.10 -0.82 19.72
N GLY A 80 -24.19 -1.80 19.70
CA GLY A 80 -24.48 -3.20 20.04
C GLY A 80 -25.28 -3.96 18.97
N LYS A 81 -25.57 -3.35 17.83
CA LYS A 81 -26.33 -3.96 16.74
C LYS A 81 -25.39 -4.68 15.76
N ILE A 82 -25.80 -5.87 15.32
CA ILE A 82 -25.13 -6.62 14.25
C ILE A 82 -26.15 -6.85 13.16
N ASP A 83 -26.27 -5.87 12.28
CA ASP A 83 -27.15 -5.93 11.12
C ASP A 83 -26.55 -6.76 9.97
N THR A 84 -27.34 -6.97 8.92
CA THR A 84 -26.92 -7.69 7.70
C THR A 84 -25.70 -7.05 7.03
N LYS A 85 -25.54 -5.73 7.14
CA LYS A 85 -24.39 -5.00 6.58
C LYS A 85 -23.11 -5.38 7.32
N ILE A 86 -23.13 -5.38 8.67
CA ILE A 86 -22.00 -5.80 9.51
C ILE A 86 -21.65 -7.27 9.25
N GLN A 87 -22.65 -8.15 9.13
CA GLN A 87 -22.41 -9.57 8.83
C GLN A 87 -21.71 -9.75 7.46
N LYS A 88 -22.15 -9.04 6.42
CA LYS A 88 -21.49 -9.04 5.10
C LYS A 88 -20.06 -8.51 5.16
N LEU A 89 -19.82 -7.44 5.90
CA LEU A 89 -18.48 -6.90 6.13
C LEU A 89 -17.60 -7.88 6.89
N MET A 90 -18.08 -8.52 7.94
CA MET A 90 -17.34 -9.55 8.69
C MET A 90 -16.91 -10.70 7.75
N LYS A 91 -17.81 -11.20 6.91
CA LYS A 91 -17.47 -12.22 5.91
C LYS A 91 -16.41 -11.71 4.94
N SER A 92 -16.60 -10.51 4.40
CA SER A 92 -15.69 -9.94 3.41
C SER A 92 -14.29 -9.69 4.01
N TYR A 93 -14.17 -9.20 5.24
CA TYR A 93 -12.90 -8.98 5.93
C TYR A 93 -12.39 -10.22 6.66
N SER A 94 -13.06 -11.39 6.54
CA SER A 94 -12.73 -12.63 7.26
C SER A 94 -12.62 -12.42 8.78
N ALA A 95 -13.46 -11.56 9.34
CA ALA A 95 -13.50 -11.24 10.77
C ALA A 95 -14.48 -12.19 11.48
N LYS A 96 -14.10 -12.67 12.66
CA LYS A 96 -14.93 -13.56 13.49
C LYS A 96 -15.84 -12.81 14.45
N THR A 97 -15.45 -11.60 14.84
CA THR A 97 -16.21 -10.74 15.76
C THR A 97 -16.32 -9.32 15.18
N PRO A 98 -17.32 -8.52 15.63
CA PRO A 98 -17.42 -7.11 15.24
C PRO A 98 -16.18 -6.29 15.62
N GLN A 99 -15.56 -6.57 16.75
CA GLN A 99 -14.33 -5.92 17.20
C GLN A 99 -13.14 -6.25 16.27
N GLU A 100 -13.04 -7.52 15.86
CA GLU A 100 -12.04 -7.92 14.86
C GLU A 100 -12.30 -7.24 13.49
N LEU A 101 -13.58 -7.07 13.11
CA LEU A 101 -13.93 -6.31 11.90
C LEU A 101 -13.39 -4.88 11.99
N LEU A 102 -13.64 -4.17 13.07
CA LEU A 102 -13.14 -2.81 13.27
C LEU A 102 -11.61 -2.76 13.25
N LEU A 103 -10.94 -3.72 13.91
CA LEU A 103 -9.48 -3.88 13.85
C LEU A 103 -8.96 -4.03 12.43
N ARG A 104 -9.69 -4.72 11.55
CA ARG A 104 -9.31 -4.93 10.15
C ARG A 104 -9.62 -3.72 9.27
N MET A 105 -10.79 -3.10 9.47
CA MET A 105 -11.30 -2.01 8.63
C MET A 105 -10.57 -0.67 8.82
N LYS A 106 -10.15 -0.31 10.04
CA LYS A 106 -9.48 0.98 10.29
C LYS A 106 -8.30 1.15 9.32
N PRO A 107 -8.26 2.20 8.49
CA PRO A 107 -7.11 2.45 7.63
C PRO A 107 -5.90 2.86 8.49
N HIS A 108 -4.68 2.60 8.00
CA HIS A 108 -3.43 3.05 8.62
C HIS A 108 -2.95 4.34 7.96
N ALA A 109 -1.96 5.01 8.58
CA ALA A 109 -1.34 6.24 8.11
C ALA A 109 -1.05 6.24 6.61
N LYS A 110 -1.41 7.32 5.92
CA LYS A 110 -1.24 7.50 4.48
C LYS A 110 0.23 7.45 4.07
N SER A 111 1.10 8.05 4.90
CA SER A 111 2.54 8.05 4.70
C SER A 111 3.14 6.65 4.56
N VAL A 112 2.62 5.66 5.29
CA VAL A 112 3.04 4.26 5.16
C VAL A 112 2.69 3.71 3.78
N ALA A 113 1.45 3.95 3.31
CA ALA A 113 1.01 3.51 1.99
C ALA A 113 1.81 4.18 0.86
N ILE A 114 2.08 5.50 0.98
CA ILE A 114 2.88 6.26 0.02
C ILE A 114 4.32 5.74 -0.02
N ALA A 115 4.94 5.49 1.15
CA ALA A 115 6.31 4.99 1.22
C ALA A 115 6.44 3.58 0.62
N GLN A 116 5.50 2.67 0.93
CA GLN A 116 5.48 1.34 0.32
C GLN A 116 5.24 1.42 -1.20
N ALA A 117 4.30 2.25 -1.66
CA ALA A 117 4.10 2.45 -3.08
C ALA A 117 5.38 2.97 -3.78
N ALA A 118 6.10 3.93 -3.17
CA ALA A 118 7.34 4.45 -3.73
C ALA A 118 8.42 3.36 -3.82
N MET A 119 8.58 2.57 -2.78
CA MET A 119 9.59 1.52 -2.68
C MET A 119 9.28 0.36 -3.64
N GLU A 120 8.08 -0.20 -3.58
CA GLU A 120 7.70 -1.40 -4.33
C GLU A 120 7.54 -1.14 -5.84
N SER A 121 7.14 0.08 -6.22
CA SER A 121 6.95 0.45 -7.62
C SER A 121 8.17 1.12 -8.27
N ALA A 122 9.28 1.28 -7.55
CA ALA A 122 10.42 2.10 -7.97
C ALA A 122 9.97 3.53 -8.37
N TRP A 123 9.14 4.16 -7.53
CA TRP A 123 8.55 5.48 -7.80
C TRP A 123 7.59 5.49 -8.99
N ALA A 124 6.72 4.51 -9.09
CA ALA A 124 5.77 4.30 -10.20
C ALA A 124 6.44 4.17 -11.59
N THR A 125 7.63 3.58 -11.64
CA THR A 125 8.35 3.33 -12.90
C THR A 125 8.56 1.86 -13.21
N SER A 126 8.21 0.95 -12.29
CA SER A 126 8.39 -0.48 -12.46
C SER A 126 7.58 -1.04 -13.64
N ARG A 127 8.00 -2.20 -14.15
CA ARG A 127 7.28 -2.91 -15.22
C ARG A 127 5.84 -3.19 -14.82
N PHE A 128 5.59 -3.69 -13.60
CA PHE A 128 4.24 -4.05 -13.16
C PHE A 128 3.34 -2.84 -12.93
N THR A 129 3.90 -1.72 -12.52
CA THR A 129 3.16 -0.46 -12.48
C THR A 129 2.64 -0.07 -13.87
N LYS A 130 3.49 -0.17 -14.91
CA LYS A 130 3.14 0.22 -16.29
C LYS A 130 2.10 -0.70 -16.93
N ILE A 131 2.25 -2.02 -16.81
CA ILE A 131 1.43 -2.99 -17.57
C ILE A 131 0.26 -3.58 -16.79
N ALA A 132 0.27 -3.42 -15.47
CA ALA A 132 -0.73 -4.01 -14.58
C ALA A 132 -1.30 -3.02 -13.55
N THR A 133 -0.84 -1.78 -13.52
CA THR A 133 -1.18 -0.78 -12.48
C THR A 133 -0.97 -1.34 -11.06
N ASN A 134 -0.04 -2.27 -10.92
CA ASN A 134 0.26 -2.96 -9.67
C ASN A 134 1.43 -2.27 -8.97
N LEU A 135 1.09 -1.40 -8.01
CA LEU A 135 2.06 -0.59 -7.27
C LEU A 135 2.82 -1.36 -6.20
N PHE A 136 2.21 -2.41 -5.65
CA PHE A 136 2.68 -3.09 -4.45
C PHE A 136 3.16 -4.52 -4.72
N GLY A 137 3.22 -4.94 -5.98
CA GLY A 137 3.65 -6.28 -6.35
C GLY A 137 2.71 -7.39 -5.86
N VAL A 138 1.43 -7.10 -5.68
CA VAL A 138 0.46 -8.08 -5.15
C VAL A 138 0.31 -9.26 -6.11
N TRP A 139 0.50 -10.47 -5.59
CA TRP A 139 0.40 -11.69 -6.37
C TRP A 139 -1.05 -12.06 -6.65
N SER A 140 -1.25 -12.63 -7.83
CA SER A 140 -2.49 -13.29 -8.21
C SER A 140 -2.42 -14.77 -7.82
N LEU A 141 -3.38 -15.18 -6.99
CA LEU A 141 -3.50 -16.57 -6.53
C LEU A 141 -4.65 -17.33 -7.22
N HIS A 142 -5.50 -16.63 -7.98
CA HIS A 142 -6.68 -17.17 -8.64
C HIS A 142 -6.61 -16.99 -10.15
N GLU A 143 -7.00 -18.04 -10.89
CA GLU A 143 -6.95 -18.00 -12.36
C GLU A 143 -8.02 -17.10 -12.98
N GLY A 144 -9.15 -16.91 -12.32
CA GLY A 144 -10.26 -16.10 -12.78
C GLY A 144 -10.10 -14.58 -12.59
N GLU A 145 -8.98 -14.09 -12.00
CA GLU A 145 -8.75 -12.66 -11.81
C GLU A 145 -7.82 -12.08 -12.90
N PRO A 146 -7.99 -10.79 -13.28
CA PRO A 146 -7.07 -10.12 -14.20
C PRO A 146 -5.65 -10.16 -13.65
N ARG A 147 -4.70 -10.72 -14.45
CA ARG A 147 -3.33 -10.95 -14.00
C ARG A 147 -2.31 -10.89 -15.13
N VAL A 148 -1.05 -10.70 -14.78
CA VAL A 148 0.08 -10.66 -15.71
C VAL A 148 1.20 -11.56 -15.18
N ALA A 149 1.85 -12.32 -16.07
CA ALA A 149 2.98 -13.14 -15.71
C ALA A 149 4.16 -12.29 -15.22
N ALA A 150 4.73 -12.68 -14.08
CA ALA A 150 5.86 -11.96 -13.47
C ALA A 150 7.17 -12.10 -14.24
N GLY A 151 7.25 -13.10 -15.14
CA GLY A 151 8.48 -13.42 -15.89
C GLY A 151 9.46 -14.28 -15.09
N VAL A 152 9.09 -14.65 -13.86
CA VAL A 152 9.87 -15.55 -13.00
C VAL A 152 9.03 -16.77 -12.64
N LYS A 153 9.71 -17.89 -12.38
CA LYS A 153 9.09 -19.15 -11.93
C LYS A 153 9.51 -19.44 -10.51
N ARG A 154 8.62 -20.07 -9.74
CA ARG A 154 8.95 -20.68 -8.47
C ARG A 154 8.82 -22.20 -8.61
N GLY A 155 9.96 -22.85 -8.78
CA GLY A 155 9.98 -24.24 -9.23
C GLY A 155 9.37 -24.33 -10.63
N LYS A 156 8.38 -25.21 -10.82
CA LYS A 156 7.66 -25.39 -12.09
C LYS A 156 6.51 -24.40 -12.31
N LYS A 157 6.13 -23.59 -11.30
CA LYS A 157 4.96 -22.70 -11.37
C LYS A 157 5.34 -21.31 -11.80
N THR A 158 4.65 -20.76 -12.80
CA THR A 158 4.72 -19.35 -13.17
C THR A 158 4.07 -18.49 -12.10
N ILE A 159 4.75 -17.41 -11.68
CA ILE A 159 4.21 -16.42 -10.76
C ILE A 159 3.43 -15.39 -11.56
N TYR A 160 2.26 -15.03 -11.06
CA TYR A 160 1.42 -13.97 -11.62
C TYR A 160 1.22 -12.85 -10.61
N VAL A 161 1.13 -11.63 -11.10
CA VAL A 161 0.73 -10.45 -10.32
C VAL A 161 -0.64 -9.96 -10.77
N ARG A 162 -1.43 -9.42 -9.85
CA ARG A 162 -2.76 -8.85 -10.14
C ARG A 162 -2.65 -7.69 -11.10
N LYS A 163 -3.63 -7.56 -11.99
CA LYS A 163 -3.82 -6.39 -12.85
C LYS A 163 -5.01 -5.58 -12.35
N TYR A 164 -4.79 -4.29 -12.14
CA TYR A 164 -5.82 -3.36 -11.64
C TYR A 164 -6.28 -2.42 -12.74
N SER A 165 -7.56 -2.01 -12.64
CA SER A 165 -8.18 -1.05 -13.56
C SER A 165 -7.75 0.39 -13.31
N SER A 166 -7.33 0.72 -12.07
CA SER A 166 -6.88 2.07 -11.69
C SER A 166 -5.84 2.03 -10.56
N VAL A 167 -5.21 3.17 -10.30
CA VAL A 167 -4.29 3.39 -9.18
C VAL A 167 -5.02 3.17 -7.85
N GLU A 168 -6.23 3.71 -7.72
CA GLU A 168 -7.07 3.57 -6.53
C GLU A 168 -7.42 2.11 -6.25
N ALA A 169 -7.72 1.33 -7.31
CA ALA A 169 -8.00 -0.10 -7.15
C ALA A 169 -6.78 -0.85 -6.60
N SER A 170 -5.57 -0.53 -7.07
CA SER A 170 -4.33 -1.10 -6.54
C SER A 170 -4.09 -0.72 -5.08
N ILE A 171 -4.32 0.55 -4.72
CA ILE A 171 -4.17 1.06 -3.35
C ILE A 171 -5.22 0.44 -2.43
N ARG A 172 -6.48 0.36 -2.85
CA ARG A 172 -7.57 -0.26 -2.05
C ARG A 172 -7.28 -1.73 -1.76
N ASP A 173 -6.79 -2.48 -2.74
CA ASP A 173 -6.43 -3.88 -2.54
C ASP A 173 -5.20 -4.03 -1.62
N TYR A 174 -4.22 -3.14 -1.70
CA TYR A 174 -3.11 -3.10 -0.75
C TYR A 174 -3.60 -2.91 0.70
N TYR A 175 -4.47 -1.94 0.98
CA TYR A 175 -5.07 -1.78 2.32
C TYR A 175 -5.79 -3.06 2.75
N ARG A 176 -6.49 -3.71 1.82
CA ARG A 176 -7.18 -4.97 2.08
C ARG A 176 -6.22 -6.11 2.39
N VAL A 177 -5.10 -6.23 1.69
CA VAL A 177 -4.07 -7.25 1.97
C VAL A 177 -3.58 -7.13 3.42
N LEU A 178 -3.26 -5.91 3.89
CA LEU A 178 -2.85 -5.68 5.28
C LEU A 178 -4.00 -5.92 6.28
N ALA A 179 -5.23 -5.65 5.88
CA ALA A 179 -6.42 -5.86 6.70
C ALA A 179 -6.70 -7.35 6.95
N VAL A 180 -6.59 -8.22 5.93
CA VAL A 180 -7.09 -9.60 6.02
C VAL A 180 -6.01 -10.64 6.25
N ASN A 181 -4.78 -10.41 5.78
CA ASN A 181 -3.72 -11.39 5.90
C ASN A 181 -3.28 -11.59 7.36
N LYS A 182 -3.22 -12.85 7.78
CA LYS A 182 -2.92 -13.23 9.18
C LYS A 182 -1.57 -12.73 9.67
N VAL A 183 -0.57 -12.63 8.78
CA VAL A 183 0.79 -12.25 9.17
C VAL A 183 0.89 -10.80 9.68
N PHE A 184 -0.06 -9.92 9.33
CA PHE A 184 -0.11 -8.52 9.74
C PHE A 184 -0.94 -8.26 11.02
N GLY A 185 -1.13 -9.29 11.86
CA GLY A 185 -1.89 -9.16 13.12
C GLY A 185 -1.33 -8.07 14.04
N LYS A 186 0.00 -8.07 14.27
CA LYS A 186 0.69 -7.06 15.11
C LYS A 186 0.52 -5.65 14.55
N PHE A 187 0.67 -5.48 13.24
CA PHE A 187 0.44 -4.21 12.55
C PHE A 187 -0.97 -3.67 12.77
N ARG A 188 -2.00 -4.55 12.67
CA ARG A 188 -3.39 -4.16 12.93
C ARG A 188 -3.65 -3.73 14.37
N VAL A 189 -3.05 -4.41 15.33
CA VAL A 189 -3.15 -4.02 16.74
C VAL A 189 -2.49 -2.66 16.98
N GLU A 190 -1.30 -2.43 16.40
CA GLU A 190 -0.59 -1.17 16.56
C GLU A 190 -1.34 0.02 15.97
N LYS A 191 -1.94 -0.12 14.77
CA LYS A 191 -2.73 0.97 14.17
C LYS A 191 -3.99 1.36 14.93
N MET A 192 -4.50 0.49 15.83
CA MET A 192 -5.60 0.87 16.73
C MET A 192 -5.13 1.78 17.87
N LYS A 193 -3.86 1.64 18.28
CA LYS A 193 -3.27 2.40 19.39
C LYS A 193 -2.69 3.74 18.92
N SER A 194 -2.08 3.73 17.74
CA SER A 194 -1.34 4.89 17.23
C SER A 194 -1.44 4.99 15.70
N ASN A 195 -1.49 6.23 15.19
CA ASN A 195 -1.35 6.51 13.76
C ASN A 195 0.09 6.95 13.40
N ASP A 196 1.02 6.90 14.37
CA ASP A 196 2.44 7.22 14.16
C ASP A 196 3.05 6.25 13.14
N PRO A 197 3.43 6.71 11.94
CA PRO A 197 3.96 5.86 10.89
C PRO A 197 5.23 5.13 11.30
N TYR A 198 6.06 5.72 12.17
CA TYR A 198 7.31 5.14 12.64
C TYR A 198 7.10 3.96 13.60
N LYS A 199 5.97 3.93 14.34
CA LYS A 199 5.55 2.76 15.12
C LYS A 199 4.94 1.68 14.23
N LEU A 200 4.17 2.09 13.24
CA LEU A 200 3.49 1.17 12.33
C LEU A 200 4.47 0.35 11.49
N VAL A 201 5.46 1.00 10.87
CA VAL A 201 6.39 0.31 9.95
C VAL A 201 7.24 -0.77 10.63
N LYS A 202 7.49 -0.66 11.94
CA LYS A 202 8.17 -1.70 12.72
C LYS A 202 7.44 -3.05 12.73
N ASN A 203 6.13 -3.05 12.46
CA ASN A 203 5.28 -4.24 12.42
C ASN A 203 5.04 -4.76 10.99
N LEU A 204 5.83 -4.29 10.00
CA LEU A 204 5.79 -4.75 8.60
C LEU A 204 6.95 -5.69 8.26
N ASP A 205 7.61 -6.28 9.26
CA ASP A 205 8.72 -7.23 9.12
C ASP A 205 8.35 -8.47 8.26
N LYS A 206 7.09 -8.82 8.18
CA LYS A 206 6.56 -9.92 7.35
C LYS A 206 6.15 -9.51 5.94
N TYR A 207 6.27 -8.23 5.61
CA TYR A 207 5.93 -7.75 4.27
C TYR A 207 7.00 -8.10 3.24
N SER A 208 8.25 -8.10 3.64
CA SER A 208 9.42 -8.40 2.80
C SER A 208 10.31 -9.47 3.43
N GLU A 209 11.07 -10.18 2.61
CA GLU A 209 12.13 -11.11 3.09
C GLU A 209 13.24 -10.40 3.87
N ARG A 210 13.35 -9.07 3.75
CA ARG A 210 14.31 -8.25 4.50
C ARG A 210 14.00 -8.15 6.00
N GLY A 211 12.82 -8.62 6.42
CA GLY A 211 12.45 -8.65 7.83
C GLY A 211 12.40 -7.26 8.46
N ALA A 212 13.06 -7.08 9.62
CA ALA A 212 13.07 -5.81 10.36
C ALA A 212 13.69 -4.65 9.57
N ALA A 213 14.72 -4.91 8.74
CA ALA A 213 15.35 -3.88 7.90
C ALA A 213 14.36 -3.19 6.95
N TYR A 214 13.33 -3.90 6.52
CA TYR A 214 12.28 -3.32 5.69
C TYR A 214 11.52 -2.18 6.41
N GLY A 215 11.22 -2.34 7.70
CA GLY A 215 10.59 -1.30 8.50
C GLY A 215 11.49 -0.06 8.68
N GLU A 216 12.78 -0.26 8.85
CA GLU A 216 13.78 0.82 8.96
C GLU A 216 13.92 1.59 7.64
N GLU A 217 13.94 0.89 6.51
CA GLU A 217 13.96 1.50 5.19
C GLU A 217 12.70 2.33 4.93
N LEU A 218 11.51 1.83 5.31
CA LEU A 218 10.26 2.58 5.22
C LEU A 218 10.28 3.83 6.10
N ALA A 219 10.76 3.72 7.34
CA ALA A 219 10.91 4.87 8.24
C ALA A 219 11.83 5.93 7.64
N SER A 220 12.95 5.52 7.04
CA SER A 220 13.88 6.40 6.34
C SER A 220 13.24 7.05 5.12
N MET A 221 12.48 6.28 4.33
CA MET A 221 11.75 6.77 3.16
C MET A 221 10.72 7.84 3.55
N ILE A 222 9.95 7.59 4.62
CA ILE A 222 8.94 8.52 5.14
C ILE A 222 9.61 9.82 5.58
N ARG A 223 10.70 9.73 6.38
CA ARG A 223 11.42 10.89 6.91
C ARG A 223 12.07 11.72 5.81
N TYR A 224 12.88 11.09 4.96
CA TYR A 224 13.65 11.76 3.92
C TYR A 224 12.76 12.46 2.88
N ASN A 225 11.60 11.88 2.56
CA ASN A 225 10.68 12.44 1.57
C ASN A 225 9.53 13.24 2.21
N ARG A 226 9.52 13.39 3.54
CA ARG A 226 8.52 14.14 4.33
C ARG A 226 7.09 13.60 4.10
N PHE A 227 6.94 12.29 3.90
CA PHE A 227 5.61 11.71 3.64
C PHE A 227 4.67 11.80 4.84
N TYR A 228 5.20 11.97 6.06
CA TYR A 228 4.42 12.23 7.27
C TYR A 228 3.54 13.49 7.18
N GLU A 229 3.83 14.41 6.27
CA GLU A 229 3.02 15.62 6.05
C GLU A 229 1.66 15.32 5.40
N TYR A 230 1.46 14.12 4.89
CA TYR A 230 0.18 13.68 4.31
C TYR A 230 -0.75 13.00 5.33
N ASP A 231 -0.31 12.71 6.58
CA ASP A 231 -1.09 12.00 7.62
C ASP A 231 -2.11 12.89 8.40
#